data_b7099e36ed9adcab8baafbea852852d5
#
_entry.id   b7099e36ed9adcab8baafbea852852d5
#
_cell.length_a   1.000
_cell.length_b   1.000
_cell.length_c   1.000
_cell.angle_alpha   90.00
_cell.angle_beta   90.00
_cell.angle_gamma   90.00
#
_symmetry.space_group_name_H-M   'P 1'
#
loop_
_entity.id
_entity.type
_entity.pdbx_description
1 polymer ?
#
loop_
_entity_poly.entity_id
_entity_poly.type
_entity_poly.pdbx_seq_one_letter_code
_entity_poly.pdbx_strand_id
1 'polypeptide(L)'
;MKPLFAGLYITGLAALSFGAAAFFFAPQDEGAKLASTAVSTPVNPAPSSSSKKPDASAQTAALPSAPLSADDLQAALFGTNLGGSFDLIDHFGEPKQLEDYAGKHVMVFFGYANCLAICSAALPLMADVIDLVGDNAKANLVPLMITVDPENDTPDLMRKKLAEYHPALIGMTGSEGQLADVRKKFQVRIEFVGTDIDDNPIYNHGSFIYLLGPDGKVKTLVPPILEPQQMADIMKKYILEDEAS
;
A
#
# COMPACT_ATOMS: atom_id res chain seq x y z
N MET A 1 -51.78 -6.35 37.82
CA MET A 1 -51.07 -6.43 39.11
C MET A 1 -49.60 -6.16 38.84
N LYS A 2 -49.12 -4.99 39.22
CA LYS A 2 -47.70 -4.63 39.19
C LYS A 2 -47.11 -4.85 40.58
N PRO A 3 -45.84 -5.17 40.75
CA PRO A 3 -45.08 -4.62 41.83
C PRO A 3 -44.00 -3.63 41.39
N LEU A 4 -44.03 -2.48 41.98
CA LEU A 4 -42.95 -1.51 42.12
C LEU A 4 -41.80 -2.17 42.91
N PHE A 5 -40.56 -1.91 42.49
CA PHE A 5 -39.41 -1.94 43.40
C PHE A 5 -38.66 -0.62 43.28
N ALA A 6 -38.64 0.03 44.45
CA ALA A 6 -38.00 1.29 44.72
C ALA A 6 -36.50 1.10 44.95
N GLY A 7 -35.72 2.03 44.45
CA GLY A 7 -34.56 2.74 44.87
C GLY A 7 -33.55 2.16 45.82
N LEU A 8 -32.28 2.30 45.44
CA LEU A 8 -31.23 2.71 46.39
C LEU A 8 -30.16 3.51 45.63
N TYR A 9 -30.17 4.84 45.86
CA TYR A 9 -29.07 5.72 45.54
C TYR A 9 -27.95 5.51 46.56
N ILE A 10 -26.74 5.15 46.08
CA ILE A 10 -25.54 5.26 46.89
C ILE A 10 -24.64 6.30 46.25
N THR A 11 -24.62 7.48 46.86
CA THR A 11 -23.65 8.55 46.60
C THR A 11 -22.36 8.22 47.27
N GLY A 12 -21.33 7.85 46.50
CA GLY A 12 -19.96 7.70 46.98
C GLY A 12 -19.07 8.82 46.40
N LEU A 13 -18.87 9.87 47.21
CA LEU A 13 -17.90 10.91 46.98
C LEU A 13 -16.52 10.38 47.32
N ALA A 14 -15.66 10.09 46.36
CA ALA A 14 -14.24 9.86 46.55
C ALA A 14 -13.44 11.05 46.06
N ALA A 15 -12.94 11.84 46.99
CA ALA A 15 -12.00 12.93 46.75
C ALA A 15 -10.63 12.31 46.37
N LEU A 16 -10.16 12.53 45.15
CA LEU A 16 -8.79 12.24 44.75
C LEU A 16 -7.96 13.53 44.85
N SER A 17 -7.06 13.56 45.81
CA SER A 17 -6.04 14.55 46.03
C SER A 17 -5.04 14.60 44.89
N PHE A 18 -4.91 15.77 44.25
CA PHE A 18 -3.86 16.09 43.29
C PHE A 18 -2.52 16.25 44.03
N GLY A 19 -1.62 15.30 43.85
CA GLY A 19 -0.22 15.40 44.22
C GLY A 19 0.55 16.04 43.05
N ALA A 20 0.92 17.31 43.21
CA ALA A 20 1.82 18.00 42.29
C ALA A 20 3.25 17.51 42.51
N ALA A 21 3.79 16.72 41.60
CA ALA A 21 5.22 16.43 41.54
C ALA A 21 5.89 17.51 40.66
N ALA A 22 6.56 18.46 41.34
CA ALA A 22 7.43 19.43 40.71
C ALA A 22 8.72 18.72 40.27
N PHE A 23 8.91 18.54 38.99
CA PHE A 23 10.21 18.15 38.42
C PHE A 23 11.10 19.38 38.34
N PHE A 24 12.11 19.43 39.22
CA PHE A 24 13.23 20.36 39.16
C PHE A 24 14.06 20.08 37.91
N PHE A 25 14.07 21.01 36.97
CA PHE A 25 15.02 21.07 35.88
C PHE A 25 16.30 21.76 36.42
N ALA A 26 17.37 21.01 36.59
CA ALA A 26 18.69 21.54 36.84
C ALA A 26 19.44 21.69 35.51
N PRO A 27 20.07 22.84 35.21
CA PRO A 27 20.92 22.95 34.04
C PRO A 27 22.27 22.27 34.32
N GLN A 28 22.66 21.33 33.50
CA GLN A 28 24.02 20.77 33.52
C GLN A 28 24.85 21.51 32.48
N ASP A 29 25.62 22.50 32.96
CA ASP A 29 26.78 23.05 32.29
C ASP A 29 27.96 22.12 32.57
N GLU A 30 28.41 21.37 31.57
CA GLU A 30 29.77 20.83 31.56
C GLU A 30 30.38 20.93 30.16
N GLY A 31 31.25 21.90 30.04
CA GLY A 31 32.14 22.10 28.89
C GLY A 31 33.13 20.95 28.74
N ALA A 32 32.87 20.05 27.80
CA ALA A 32 33.89 19.09 27.37
C ALA A 32 34.71 19.68 26.21
N LYS A 33 35.95 20.06 26.49
CA LYS A 33 36.97 20.38 25.54
C LYS A 33 37.21 19.17 24.61
N LEU A 34 36.82 19.26 23.35
CA LEU A 34 37.23 18.33 22.31
C LEU A 34 38.66 18.64 21.93
N ALA A 35 39.58 17.78 22.37
CA ALA A 35 40.96 17.77 21.89
C ALA A 35 40.95 17.26 20.43
N SER A 36 41.37 18.16 19.52
CA SER A 36 41.63 17.86 18.13
C SER A 36 42.92 17.04 18.03
N THR A 37 42.80 15.71 17.84
CA THR A 37 43.91 14.88 17.35
C THR A 37 43.73 14.70 15.86
N ALA A 38 44.49 15.49 15.11
CA ALA A 38 44.67 15.33 13.67
C ALA A 38 45.42 14.02 13.39
N VAL A 39 44.77 13.00 12.92
CA VAL A 39 45.40 11.82 12.32
C VAL A 39 45.59 12.12 10.84
N SER A 40 46.82 12.43 10.47
CA SER A 40 47.27 12.54 9.09
C SER A 40 47.47 11.13 8.51
N THR A 41 46.54 10.68 7.66
CA THR A 41 46.77 9.52 6.79
C THR A 41 47.52 9.97 5.52
N PRO A 42 48.55 9.24 5.07
CA PRO A 42 49.24 9.60 3.84
C PRO A 42 48.37 9.32 2.61
N VAL A 43 48.20 10.35 1.79
CA VAL A 43 47.55 10.26 0.49
C VAL A 43 48.49 9.57 -0.48
N ASN A 44 48.11 8.39 -0.93
CA ASN A 44 48.81 7.68 -2.00
C ASN A 44 48.35 8.26 -3.35
N PRO A 45 49.24 8.67 -4.26
CA PRO A 45 48.82 9.23 -5.54
C PRO A 45 48.22 8.14 -6.44
N ALA A 46 47.01 8.39 -6.94
CA ALA A 46 46.31 7.54 -7.89
C ALA A 46 47.05 7.44 -9.22
N PRO A 47 47.07 6.28 -9.89
CA PRO A 47 47.63 6.14 -11.22
C PRO A 47 46.82 6.94 -12.24
N SER A 48 47.48 7.73 -13.05
CA SER A 48 46.95 8.47 -14.18
C SER A 48 46.41 7.50 -15.24
N SER A 49 45.09 7.28 -15.29
CA SER A 49 44.44 6.61 -16.42
C SER A 49 44.10 7.65 -17.49
N SER A 50 44.70 7.50 -18.65
CA SER A 50 44.37 8.25 -19.86
C SER A 50 42.90 8.05 -20.21
N SER A 51 42.10 9.07 -20.03
CA SER A 51 40.69 9.07 -20.43
C SER A 51 40.60 9.16 -21.95
N LYS A 52 40.33 8.01 -22.58
CA LYS A 52 39.79 7.97 -23.95
C LYS A 52 38.37 8.51 -23.88
N LYS A 53 38.18 9.69 -24.43
CA LYS A 53 36.89 10.37 -24.54
C LYS A 53 35.88 9.43 -25.26
N PRO A 54 34.72 9.08 -24.66
CA PRO A 54 33.72 8.35 -25.41
C PRO A 54 33.14 9.26 -26.49
N ASP A 55 33.08 8.74 -27.70
CA ASP A 55 32.39 9.38 -28.82
C ASP A 55 30.90 9.60 -28.44
N ALA A 56 30.53 10.86 -28.26
CA ALA A 56 29.17 11.26 -27.97
C ALA A 56 28.35 11.33 -29.28
N SER A 57 28.10 10.17 -29.88
CA SER A 57 26.98 9.99 -30.80
C SER A 57 25.81 9.30 -30.07
N ALA A 58 25.42 9.85 -28.92
CA ALA A 58 24.11 9.56 -28.36
C ALA A 58 23.09 10.22 -29.27
N GLN A 59 22.42 9.42 -30.09
CA GLN A 59 21.20 9.82 -30.77
C GLN A 59 20.25 10.33 -29.70
N THR A 60 20.08 11.64 -29.65
CA THR A 60 19.03 12.29 -28.87
C THR A 60 17.73 11.83 -29.51
N ALA A 61 17.12 10.79 -28.96
CA ALA A 61 15.76 10.42 -29.30
C ALA A 61 14.90 11.67 -29.02
N ALA A 62 14.35 12.26 -30.07
CA ALA A 62 13.47 13.40 -29.97
C ALA A 62 12.32 13.01 -29.04
N LEU A 63 12.12 13.75 -27.97
CA LEU A 63 10.96 13.59 -27.12
C LEU A 63 9.70 13.76 -28.01
N PRO A 64 8.70 12.89 -27.86
CA PRO A 64 7.47 13.00 -28.62
C PRO A 64 6.84 14.37 -28.37
N SER A 65 6.48 15.07 -29.42
CA SER A 65 5.94 16.45 -29.38
C SER A 65 4.50 16.53 -28.87
N ALA A 66 3.86 15.40 -28.59
CA ALA A 66 2.53 15.31 -28.00
C ALA A 66 2.63 14.72 -26.57
N PRO A 67 1.76 15.12 -25.63
CA PRO A 67 1.71 14.47 -24.33
C PRO A 67 1.41 12.99 -24.54
N LEU A 68 2.21 12.13 -23.90
CA LEU A 68 1.98 10.68 -23.89
C LEU A 68 0.61 10.40 -23.28
N SER A 69 -0.14 9.47 -23.88
CA SER A 69 -1.35 8.95 -23.24
C SER A 69 -0.99 8.21 -21.95
N ALA A 70 -1.97 7.99 -21.07
CA ALA A 70 -1.74 7.20 -19.86
C ALA A 70 -1.23 5.79 -20.21
N ASP A 71 -1.74 5.20 -21.29
CA ASP A 71 -1.34 3.87 -21.78
C ASP A 71 0.10 3.87 -22.31
N ASP A 72 0.50 4.91 -23.07
CA ASP A 72 1.88 5.04 -23.55
C ASP A 72 2.85 5.22 -22.39
N LEU A 73 2.48 5.99 -21.36
CA LEU A 73 3.29 6.19 -20.18
C LEU A 73 3.41 4.89 -19.37
N GLN A 74 2.30 4.17 -19.18
CA GLN A 74 2.28 2.86 -18.52
C GLN A 74 3.15 1.85 -19.27
N ALA A 75 3.00 1.75 -20.61
CA ALA A 75 3.81 0.88 -21.44
C ALA A 75 5.30 1.25 -21.41
N ALA A 76 5.64 2.54 -21.35
CA ALA A 76 7.01 3.02 -21.24
C ALA A 76 7.64 2.72 -19.88
N LEU A 77 6.88 2.80 -18.78
CA LEU A 77 7.37 2.59 -17.42
C LEU A 77 7.40 1.11 -17.01
N PHE A 78 6.42 0.32 -17.43
CA PHE A 78 6.20 -1.04 -16.95
C PHE A 78 6.23 -2.10 -18.06
N GLY A 79 6.33 -1.68 -19.32
CA GLY A 79 6.19 -2.57 -20.49
C GLY A 79 4.73 -2.91 -20.80
N THR A 80 4.54 -3.62 -21.92
CA THR A 80 3.20 -3.96 -22.43
C THR A 80 2.55 -5.15 -21.74
N ASN A 81 3.27 -5.84 -20.85
CA ASN A 81 2.84 -7.10 -20.21
C ASN A 81 2.68 -6.94 -18.69
N LEU A 82 2.16 -5.80 -18.23
CA LEU A 82 1.89 -5.61 -16.80
C LEU A 82 0.58 -6.30 -16.43
N GLY A 83 0.60 -7.07 -15.32
CA GLY A 83 -0.55 -7.84 -14.85
C GLY A 83 -0.60 -9.25 -15.45
N GLY A 84 -1.66 -9.96 -15.19
CA GLY A 84 -1.90 -11.33 -15.65
C GLY A 84 -2.75 -12.13 -14.68
N SER A 85 -3.16 -13.34 -15.10
CA SER A 85 -3.96 -14.25 -14.28
C SER A 85 -3.26 -14.62 -12.98
N PHE A 86 -4.07 -14.89 -11.97
CA PHE A 86 -3.66 -15.46 -10.69
C PHE A 86 -4.56 -16.63 -10.32
N ASP A 87 -4.05 -17.51 -9.46
CA ASP A 87 -4.79 -18.60 -8.83
C ASP A 87 -4.45 -18.54 -7.34
N LEU A 88 -5.36 -18.00 -6.53
CA LEU A 88 -5.17 -17.68 -5.12
C LEU A 88 -6.36 -18.21 -4.29
N ILE A 89 -6.36 -17.93 -3.00
CA ILE A 89 -7.44 -18.25 -2.05
C ILE A 89 -7.95 -16.93 -1.48
N ASP A 90 -9.26 -16.74 -1.47
CA ASP A 90 -9.85 -15.56 -0.85
C ASP A 90 -9.95 -15.70 0.69
N HIS A 91 -10.31 -14.62 1.36
CA HIS A 91 -10.44 -14.60 2.80
C HIS A 91 -11.66 -15.37 3.35
N PHE A 92 -12.45 -16.01 2.48
CA PHE A 92 -13.46 -17.00 2.88
C PHE A 92 -12.93 -18.44 2.76
N GLY A 93 -11.70 -18.62 2.26
CA GLY A 93 -11.09 -19.94 2.05
C GLY A 93 -11.38 -20.55 0.69
N GLU A 94 -12.01 -19.80 -0.22
CA GLU A 94 -12.41 -20.28 -1.53
C GLU A 94 -11.32 -20.02 -2.57
N PRO A 95 -10.99 -21.00 -3.43
CA PRO A 95 -10.12 -20.79 -4.58
C PRO A 95 -10.69 -19.74 -5.52
N LYS A 96 -9.85 -18.82 -5.99
CA LYS A 96 -10.22 -17.74 -6.90
C LYS A 96 -9.16 -17.54 -7.96
N GLN A 97 -9.62 -17.35 -9.19
CA GLN A 97 -8.82 -16.97 -10.33
C GLN A 97 -9.24 -15.59 -10.81
N LEU A 98 -8.36 -14.90 -11.56
CA LEU A 98 -8.73 -13.59 -12.12
C LEU A 98 -9.96 -13.70 -13.03
N GLU A 99 -10.10 -14.81 -13.72
CA GLU A 99 -11.19 -15.15 -14.64
C GLU A 99 -12.56 -15.21 -13.94
N ASP A 100 -12.61 -15.46 -12.62
CA ASP A 100 -13.85 -15.42 -11.82
C ASP A 100 -14.46 -14.01 -11.75
N TYR A 101 -13.65 -13.00 -12.05
CA TYR A 101 -14.04 -11.60 -12.08
C TYR A 101 -14.22 -11.06 -13.52
N ALA A 102 -14.25 -11.95 -14.54
CA ALA A 102 -14.45 -11.54 -15.93
C ALA A 102 -15.72 -10.69 -16.09
N GLY A 103 -15.64 -9.64 -16.88
CA GLY A 103 -16.74 -8.66 -17.04
C GLY A 103 -16.84 -7.62 -15.93
N LYS A 104 -15.97 -7.68 -14.91
CA LYS A 104 -15.86 -6.68 -13.83
C LYS A 104 -14.53 -5.94 -13.93
N HIS A 105 -14.51 -4.74 -13.39
CA HIS A 105 -13.25 -4.07 -13.10
C HIS A 105 -12.70 -4.56 -11.77
N VAL A 106 -11.40 -4.78 -11.70
CA VAL A 106 -10.75 -5.27 -10.47
C VAL A 106 -9.75 -4.23 -9.98
N MET A 107 -9.95 -3.73 -8.78
CA MET A 107 -9.02 -2.82 -8.11
C MET A 107 -8.10 -3.65 -7.22
N VAL A 108 -6.81 -3.73 -7.55
CA VAL A 108 -5.84 -4.59 -6.87
C VAL A 108 -4.81 -3.75 -6.12
N PHE A 109 -4.60 -4.07 -4.87
CA PHE A 109 -3.52 -3.56 -4.05
C PHE A 109 -2.71 -4.70 -3.44
N PHE A 110 -1.38 -4.57 -3.43
CA PHE A 110 -0.51 -5.50 -2.73
C PHE A 110 -0.16 -4.93 -1.37
N GLY A 111 -0.47 -5.67 -0.31
CA GLY A 111 -0.29 -5.21 1.07
C GLY A 111 -0.37 -6.36 2.07
N TYR A 112 -0.50 -6.07 3.36
CA TYR A 112 -0.69 -7.08 4.40
C TYR A 112 -1.51 -6.51 5.58
N ALA A 113 -2.19 -7.39 6.31
CA ALA A 113 -3.22 -7.00 7.29
C ALA A 113 -2.69 -6.19 8.48
N ASN A 114 -1.45 -6.43 8.91
CA ASN A 114 -0.82 -5.74 10.04
C ASN A 114 0.13 -4.61 9.60
N CYS A 115 0.02 -4.12 8.38
CA CYS A 115 0.86 -3.04 7.88
C CYS A 115 0.52 -1.69 8.55
N LEU A 116 1.47 -1.11 9.25
CA LEU A 116 1.36 0.21 9.88
C LEU A 116 1.89 1.35 8.99
N ALA A 117 2.33 1.05 7.77
CA ALA A 117 2.93 2.00 6.85
C ALA A 117 1.96 2.39 5.70
N ILE A 118 2.30 2.03 4.45
CA ILE A 118 1.54 2.47 3.28
C ILE A 118 0.13 1.89 3.19
N CYS A 119 -0.13 0.70 3.76
CA CYS A 119 -1.48 0.11 3.77
C CYS A 119 -2.45 0.96 4.59
N SER A 120 -1.95 1.66 5.64
CA SER A 120 -2.75 2.60 6.42
C SER A 120 -3.25 3.81 5.63
N ALA A 121 -2.68 4.07 4.45
CA ALA A 121 -3.17 5.07 3.50
C ALA A 121 -3.97 4.43 2.35
N ALA A 122 -3.49 3.30 1.81
CA ALA A 122 -4.08 2.68 0.62
C ALA A 122 -5.44 2.02 0.90
N LEU A 123 -5.58 1.29 2.00
CA LEU A 123 -6.84 0.61 2.31
C LEU A 123 -8.00 1.57 2.64
N PRO A 124 -7.80 2.63 3.48
CA PRO A 124 -8.82 3.67 3.62
C PRO A 124 -9.17 4.36 2.30
N LEU A 125 -8.17 4.70 1.48
CA LEU A 125 -8.40 5.29 0.16
C LEU A 125 -9.24 4.38 -0.74
N MET A 126 -8.95 3.08 -0.78
CA MET A 126 -9.77 2.11 -1.51
C MET A 126 -11.20 2.05 -0.97
N ALA A 127 -11.38 2.07 0.35
CA ALA A 127 -12.69 2.11 1.00
C ALA A 127 -13.49 3.34 0.58
N ASP A 128 -12.89 4.52 0.66
CA ASP A 128 -13.52 5.79 0.25
C ASP A 128 -13.90 5.76 -1.25
N VAL A 129 -13.02 5.23 -2.10
CA VAL A 129 -13.27 5.10 -3.54
C VAL A 129 -14.49 4.21 -3.82
N ILE A 130 -14.62 3.07 -3.12
CA ILE A 130 -15.78 2.17 -3.26
C ILE A 130 -17.10 2.91 -2.99
N ASP A 131 -17.10 3.84 -2.05
CA ASP A 131 -18.29 4.62 -1.72
C ASP A 131 -18.51 5.83 -2.66
N LEU A 132 -17.45 6.39 -3.23
CA LEU A 132 -17.50 7.59 -4.07
C LEU A 132 -17.73 7.32 -5.57
N VAL A 133 -17.42 6.12 -6.07
CA VAL A 133 -17.57 5.82 -7.52
C VAL A 133 -19.02 5.83 -8.01
N GLY A 134 -20.00 5.73 -7.10
CA GLY A 134 -21.42 5.67 -7.40
C GLY A 134 -21.91 4.24 -7.71
N ASP A 135 -23.22 4.03 -7.58
CA ASP A 135 -23.83 2.70 -7.56
C ASP A 135 -23.54 1.85 -8.80
N ASN A 136 -23.61 2.44 -10.01
CA ASN A 136 -23.35 1.71 -11.25
C ASN A 136 -21.90 1.21 -11.33
N ALA A 137 -20.93 2.09 -11.06
CA ALA A 137 -19.53 1.71 -11.07
C ALA A 137 -19.19 0.75 -9.91
N LYS A 138 -19.79 0.98 -8.73
CA LYS A 138 -19.63 0.11 -7.55
C LYS A 138 -20.09 -1.33 -7.84
N ALA A 139 -21.21 -1.51 -8.56
CA ALA A 139 -21.72 -2.83 -8.94
C ALA A 139 -20.75 -3.60 -9.87
N ASN A 140 -19.88 -2.89 -10.58
CA ASN A 140 -18.91 -3.43 -11.54
C ASN A 140 -17.46 -3.37 -11.06
N LEU A 141 -17.21 -3.00 -9.79
CA LEU A 141 -15.88 -2.89 -9.20
C LEU A 141 -15.66 -3.96 -8.13
N VAL A 142 -14.59 -4.72 -8.23
CA VAL A 142 -14.16 -5.72 -7.24
C VAL A 142 -12.85 -5.26 -6.60
N PRO A 143 -12.85 -4.89 -5.32
CA PRO A 143 -11.63 -4.45 -4.62
C PRO A 143 -10.91 -5.62 -3.97
N LEU A 144 -9.66 -5.88 -4.36
CA LEU A 144 -8.81 -6.95 -3.87
C LEU A 144 -7.57 -6.41 -3.16
N MET A 145 -7.23 -6.99 -2.02
CA MET A 145 -5.90 -6.89 -1.41
C MET A 145 -5.21 -8.25 -1.54
N ILE A 146 -4.10 -8.31 -2.27
CA ILE A 146 -3.25 -9.51 -2.38
C ILE A 146 -2.15 -9.39 -1.34
N THR A 147 -2.04 -10.39 -0.46
CA THR A 147 -1.05 -10.33 0.62
C THR A 147 0.39 -10.45 0.13
N VAL A 148 1.27 -9.72 0.81
CA VAL A 148 2.74 -9.89 0.69
C VAL A 148 3.33 -10.63 1.90
N ASP A 149 2.49 -11.00 2.87
CA ASP A 149 2.87 -11.69 4.11
C ASP A 149 1.98 -12.92 4.37
N PRO A 150 2.07 -13.97 3.53
CA PRO A 150 1.17 -15.13 3.63
C PRO A 150 1.34 -15.95 4.92
N GLU A 151 2.47 -15.82 5.61
CA GLU A 151 2.72 -16.53 6.87
C GLU A 151 1.85 -15.99 8.00
N ASN A 152 1.59 -14.69 8.01
CA ASN A 152 0.79 -14.03 9.04
C ASN A 152 -0.64 -13.74 8.56
N ASP A 153 -0.85 -13.48 7.29
CA ASP A 153 -2.15 -13.15 6.71
C ASP A 153 -3.01 -14.38 6.43
N THR A 154 -3.52 -14.97 7.49
CA THR A 154 -4.52 -16.05 7.34
C THR A 154 -5.84 -15.50 6.77
N PRO A 155 -6.66 -16.32 6.08
CA PRO A 155 -7.97 -15.89 5.59
C PRO A 155 -8.84 -15.23 6.66
N ASP A 156 -8.91 -15.82 7.86
CA ASP A 156 -9.70 -15.29 8.98
C ASP A 156 -9.19 -13.92 9.47
N LEU A 157 -7.87 -13.74 9.57
CA LEU A 157 -7.29 -12.45 9.96
C LEU A 157 -7.59 -11.38 8.92
N MET A 158 -7.35 -11.67 7.63
CA MET A 158 -7.63 -10.73 6.54
C MET A 158 -9.11 -10.36 6.49
N ARG A 159 -10.02 -11.33 6.61
CA ARG A 159 -11.47 -11.07 6.65
C ARG A 159 -11.84 -10.08 7.74
N LYS A 160 -11.31 -10.29 8.95
CA LYS A 160 -11.56 -9.42 10.09
C LYS A 160 -10.98 -8.02 9.88
N LYS A 161 -9.72 -7.95 9.45
CA LYS A 161 -9.01 -6.68 9.31
C LYS A 161 -9.52 -5.82 8.15
N LEU A 162 -9.81 -6.42 7.00
CA LEU A 162 -10.32 -5.69 5.85
C LEU A 162 -11.74 -5.17 6.07
N ALA A 163 -12.57 -5.91 6.81
CA ALA A 163 -13.91 -5.47 7.17
C ALA A 163 -13.90 -4.20 8.06
N GLU A 164 -12.81 -3.93 8.79
CA GLU A 164 -12.64 -2.68 9.56
C GLU A 164 -12.53 -1.45 8.64
N TYR A 165 -12.05 -1.62 7.40
CA TYR A 165 -11.97 -0.56 6.38
C TYR A 165 -13.25 -0.49 5.54
N HIS A 166 -13.62 -1.59 4.88
CA HIS A 166 -14.82 -1.67 4.09
C HIS A 166 -15.26 -3.14 3.85
N PRO A 167 -16.55 -3.48 4.00
CA PRO A 167 -17.03 -4.87 3.90
C PRO A 167 -16.90 -5.48 2.50
N ALA A 168 -16.74 -4.67 1.45
CA ALA A 168 -16.54 -5.16 0.08
C ALA A 168 -15.06 -5.51 -0.22
N LEU A 169 -14.09 -5.12 0.61
CA LEU A 169 -12.68 -5.45 0.41
C LEU A 169 -12.47 -6.96 0.57
N ILE A 170 -11.86 -7.60 -0.42
CA ILE A 170 -11.57 -9.03 -0.42
C ILE A 170 -10.06 -9.23 -0.27
N GLY A 171 -9.64 -9.96 0.76
CA GLY A 171 -8.25 -10.39 0.93
C GLY A 171 -7.98 -11.65 0.13
N MET A 172 -6.81 -11.68 -0.51
CA MET A 172 -6.33 -12.81 -1.32
C MET A 172 -5.00 -13.30 -0.76
N THR A 173 -4.88 -14.60 -0.55
CA THR A 173 -3.66 -15.27 -0.08
C THR A 173 -3.41 -16.53 -0.92
N GLY A 174 -2.31 -17.21 -0.65
CA GLY A 174 -1.95 -18.45 -1.31
C GLY A 174 -0.58 -18.94 -0.85
N SER A 175 -0.04 -19.95 -1.48
CA SER A 175 1.35 -20.37 -1.26
C SER A 175 2.31 -19.25 -1.70
N GLU A 176 3.51 -19.20 -1.11
CA GLU A 176 4.55 -18.25 -1.52
C GLU A 176 4.87 -18.35 -3.02
N GLY A 177 4.83 -19.54 -3.60
CA GLY A 177 5.05 -19.73 -5.03
C GLY A 177 3.97 -19.06 -5.90
N GLN A 178 2.69 -19.17 -5.53
CA GLN A 178 1.58 -18.50 -6.21
C GLN A 178 1.69 -16.98 -6.07
N LEU A 179 1.96 -16.49 -4.87
CA LEU A 179 2.11 -15.05 -4.61
C LEU A 179 3.34 -14.46 -5.30
N ALA A 180 4.47 -15.19 -5.35
CA ALA A 180 5.66 -14.77 -6.09
C ALA A 180 5.39 -14.66 -7.60
N ASP A 181 4.62 -15.58 -8.17
CA ASP A 181 4.22 -15.51 -9.59
C ASP A 181 3.35 -14.29 -9.87
N VAL A 182 2.34 -14.03 -9.03
CA VAL A 182 1.48 -12.85 -9.16
C VAL A 182 2.29 -11.56 -9.00
N ARG A 183 3.14 -11.45 -7.97
CA ARG A 183 4.02 -10.28 -7.79
C ARG A 183 4.91 -10.03 -9.01
N LYS A 184 5.45 -11.09 -9.61
CA LYS A 184 6.25 -10.99 -10.83
C LYS A 184 5.43 -10.43 -12.00
N LYS A 185 4.19 -10.91 -12.22
CA LYS A 185 3.30 -10.44 -13.28
C LYS A 185 2.92 -8.98 -13.09
N PHE A 186 2.67 -8.55 -11.86
CA PHE A 186 2.34 -7.17 -11.52
C PHE A 186 3.57 -6.29 -11.24
N GLN A 187 4.78 -6.82 -11.42
CA GLN A 187 6.07 -6.14 -11.18
C GLN A 187 6.20 -5.56 -9.77
N VAL A 188 5.57 -6.20 -8.80
CA VAL A 188 5.65 -5.83 -7.39
C VAL A 188 6.89 -6.41 -6.77
N ARG A 189 7.76 -5.56 -6.23
CA ARG A 189 8.92 -5.96 -5.43
C ARG A 189 8.54 -5.88 -3.96
N ILE A 190 9.02 -6.84 -3.18
CA ILE A 190 8.95 -6.83 -1.73
C ILE A 190 10.35 -6.99 -1.15
N GLU A 191 10.61 -6.32 -0.05
CA GLU A 191 11.86 -6.40 0.69
C GLU A 191 11.54 -6.42 2.18
N PHE A 192 11.97 -7.45 2.87
CA PHE A 192 11.88 -7.50 4.33
C PHE A 192 12.88 -6.49 4.92
N VAL A 193 12.42 -5.56 5.74
CA VAL A 193 13.26 -4.50 6.33
C VAL A 193 13.47 -4.66 7.84
N GLY A 194 12.74 -5.59 8.48
CA GLY A 194 12.86 -5.85 9.92
C GLY A 194 11.51 -6.21 10.54
N THR A 195 11.44 -6.16 11.86
CA THR A 195 10.21 -6.35 12.62
C THR A 195 9.90 -5.11 13.46
N ASP A 196 8.62 -4.95 13.82
CA ASP A 196 8.18 -3.95 14.77
C ASP A 196 8.42 -4.43 16.23
N ILE A 197 7.92 -3.65 17.21
CA ILE A 197 8.11 -3.96 18.63
C ILE A 197 7.33 -5.22 19.11
N ASP A 198 6.35 -5.64 18.31
CA ASP A 198 5.51 -6.81 18.56
C ASP A 198 5.94 -8.02 17.70
N ASP A 199 7.16 -7.97 17.13
CA ASP A 199 7.75 -8.96 16.23
C ASP A 199 6.99 -9.16 14.90
N ASN A 200 6.09 -8.25 14.51
CA ASN A 200 5.45 -8.32 13.20
C ASN A 200 6.43 -7.91 12.10
N PRO A 201 6.46 -8.62 10.97
CA PRO A 201 7.36 -8.27 9.88
C PRO A 201 6.99 -6.94 9.24
N ILE A 202 8.02 -6.16 8.87
CA ILE A 202 7.89 -4.93 8.11
C ILE A 202 8.46 -5.18 6.72
N TYR A 203 7.63 -4.94 5.71
CA TYR A 203 8.00 -5.06 4.30
C TYR A 203 7.97 -3.69 3.62
N ASN A 204 9.01 -3.41 2.84
CA ASN A 204 8.96 -2.40 1.79
C ASN A 204 8.40 -3.06 0.54
N HIS A 205 7.31 -2.54 0.00
CA HIS A 205 6.64 -3.11 -1.17
C HIS A 205 6.08 -2.02 -2.08
N GLY A 206 5.72 -2.41 -3.31
CA GLY A 206 5.07 -1.50 -4.26
C GLY A 206 3.73 -0.99 -3.71
N SER A 207 3.49 0.31 -3.86
CA SER A 207 2.33 1.00 -3.27
C SER A 207 1.22 1.36 -4.25
N PHE A 208 1.40 1.08 -5.55
CA PHE A 208 0.36 1.39 -6.54
C PHE A 208 -0.89 0.55 -6.36
N ILE A 209 -2.03 1.18 -6.62
CA ILE A 209 -3.32 0.50 -6.78
C ILE A 209 -3.54 0.31 -8.28
N TYR A 210 -3.75 -0.93 -8.70
CA TYR A 210 -3.95 -1.31 -10.10
C TYR A 210 -5.45 -1.35 -10.39
N LEU A 211 -5.89 -0.79 -11.49
CA LEU A 211 -7.23 -1.02 -12.02
C LEU A 211 -7.13 -1.94 -13.24
N LEU A 212 -7.77 -3.09 -13.16
CA LEU A 212 -7.93 -4.01 -14.28
C LEU A 212 -9.31 -3.81 -14.91
N GLY A 213 -9.35 -3.90 -16.23
CA GLY A 213 -10.60 -3.88 -16.99
C GLY A 213 -11.32 -5.24 -16.99
N PRO A 214 -12.51 -5.30 -17.62
CA PRO A 214 -13.33 -6.51 -17.74
C PRO A 214 -12.63 -7.69 -18.44
N ASP A 215 -11.58 -7.39 -19.21
CA ASP A 215 -10.71 -8.36 -19.90
C ASP A 215 -9.52 -8.82 -19.05
N GLY A 216 -9.45 -8.40 -17.79
CA GLY A 216 -8.37 -8.72 -16.86
C GLY A 216 -7.04 -8.00 -17.13
N LYS A 217 -6.98 -7.07 -18.09
CA LYS A 217 -5.78 -6.28 -18.36
C LYS A 217 -5.72 -5.03 -17.48
N VAL A 218 -4.50 -4.65 -17.12
CA VAL A 218 -4.29 -3.43 -16.35
C VAL A 218 -4.61 -2.21 -17.24
N LYS A 219 -5.57 -1.41 -16.81
CA LYS A 219 -5.99 -0.15 -17.45
C LYS A 219 -5.18 1.04 -16.94
N THR A 220 -4.92 1.07 -15.63
CA THR A 220 -4.15 2.17 -15.03
C THR A 220 -3.56 1.78 -13.67
N LEU A 221 -2.55 2.55 -13.24
CA LEU A 221 -1.96 2.50 -11.91
C LEU A 221 -2.19 3.82 -11.21
N VAL A 222 -2.65 3.77 -9.99
CA VAL A 222 -2.93 4.96 -9.19
C VAL A 222 -2.08 4.93 -7.93
N PRO A 223 -1.28 5.98 -7.66
CA PRO A 223 -0.53 6.08 -6.42
C PRO A 223 -1.49 6.42 -5.26
N PRO A 224 -1.31 5.85 -4.05
CA PRO A 224 -2.21 6.06 -2.91
C PRO A 224 -1.95 7.39 -2.18
N ILE A 225 -1.58 8.42 -2.91
CA ILE A 225 -1.36 9.79 -2.44
C ILE A 225 -2.37 10.78 -3.01
N LEU A 226 -3.31 10.30 -3.84
CA LEU A 226 -4.39 11.12 -4.37
C LEU A 226 -5.47 11.31 -3.32
N GLU A 227 -6.21 12.43 -3.46
CA GLU A 227 -7.45 12.62 -2.71
C GLU A 227 -8.50 11.57 -3.15
N PRO A 228 -9.33 11.05 -2.22
CA PRO A 228 -10.29 9.98 -2.53
C PRO A 228 -11.19 10.29 -3.72
N GLN A 229 -11.67 11.54 -3.85
CA GLN A 229 -12.52 11.96 -4.96
C GLN A 229 -11.77 11.90 -6.30
N GLN A 230 -10.49 12.30 -6.34
CA GLN A 230 -9.69 12.24 -7.57
C GLN A 230 -9.50 10.80 -8.04
N MET A 231 -9.21 9.89 -7.10
CA MET A 231 -9.08 8.47 -7.43
C MET A 231 -10.41 7.88 -7.88
N ALA A 232 -11.50 8.21 -7.20
CA ALA A 232 -12.85 7.76 -7.60
C ALA A 232 -13.23 8.24 -9.01
N ASP A 233 -12.91 9.48 -9.36
CA ASP A 233 -13.17 10.04 -10.69
C ASP A 233 -12.34 9.32 -11.78
N ILE A 234 -11.08 8.98 -11.48
CA ILE A 234 -10.24 8.17 -12.37
C ILE A 234 -10.86 6.78 -12.59
N MET A 235 -11.19 6.07 -11.50
CA MET A 235 -11.78 4.73 -11.56
C MET A 235 -13.11 4.75 -12.34
N LYS A 236 -13.99 5.69 -12.00
CA LYS A 236 -15.29 5.87 -12.65
C LYS A 236 -15.15 6.12 -14.15
N LYS A 237 -14.18 6.94 -14.57
CA LYS A 237 -13.93 7.22 -15.99
C LYS A 237 -13.68 5.92 -16.76
N TYR A 238 -12.72 5.08 -16.31
CA TYR A 238 -12.41 3.82 -16.98
C TYR A 238 -13.59 2.84 -16.97
N ILE A 239 -14.31 2.73 -15.85
CA ILE A 239 -15.46 1.84 -15.72
C ILE A 239 -16.58 2.22 -16.71
N LEU A 240 -16.89 3.51 -16.82
CA LEU A 240 -17.96 3.99 -17.72
C LEU A 240 -17.55 3.98 -19.20
N GLU A 241 -16.28 4.18 -19.52
CA GLU A 241 -15.76 4.09 -20.89
C GLU A 241 -15.82 2.66 -21.43
N ASP A 242 -15.51 1.67 -20.60
CA ASP A 242 -15.59 0.25 -20.98
C ASP A 242 -17.05 -0.24 -21.11
N GLU A 243 -18.01 0.32 -20.32
CA GLU A 243 -19.46 0.00 -20.46
C GLU A 243 -20.08 0.58 -21.74
N ALA A 244 -19.48 1.64 -22.30
CA ALA A 244 -19.96 2.30 -23.52
C ALA A 244 -19.42 1.70 -24.83
N SER A 245 -18.47 0.75 -24.75
CA SER A 245 -17.73 0.16 -25.87
C SER A 245 -18.29 -1.18 -26.27
#